data_16c06ad54c7e442850b2b1810ba8df4c
#
_entry.id   16c06ad54c7e442850b2b1810ba8df4c
#
_cell.length_a   1.000
_cell.length_b   1.000
_cell.length_c   1.000
_cell.angle_alpha   90.00
_cell.angle_beta   90.00
_cell.angle_gamma   90.00
#
_symmetry.space_group_name_H-M   'P 1'
#
loop_
_entity.id
_entity.type
_entity.pdbx_description
1 polymer ?
#
loop_
_entity_poly.entity_id
_entity_poly.type
_entity_poly.pdbx_seq_one_letter_code
_entity_poly.pdbx_strand_id
1 'polypeptide(L)'
;MHRSLSRRSVVTSAMAAVAVPALRVAAAATPMLLRCSLETVPSHARNIVIRHYLRTVEAAAGGAIKTQLFESGQLFPDLQVGKALMQGQIEMAVPGSWSLTGIIPDADFFQLPILYGRATDVVHRVVDGWPGQLVARQIEDKLGARVIGRWLDLGSFNWYSTSKPLNSYADLKGLKIRNSGGAGQAWRTQFMGAVPNTTPLPNVALALSQGTFDGLITTNETIASAQFWESGIRHAFEDDQFFGEYVPIVSLDFWRRLSAELQQIFTEVWHDNIENYRASMAAAQSRARSIVQSRGIRLVVPSTEDVAAKREAMLAHQQHLASLSRISPQIVSALSAELDAG
;
A
#
# COMPACT_ATOMS: atom_id res chain seq x y z
N MET A 1 -5.34 57.77 96.86
CA MET A 1 -4.57 56.57 96.44
C MET A 1 -5.51 55.48 96.03
N HIS A 2 -5.78 55.27 94.75
CA HIS A 2 -6.26 54.01 94.21
C HIS A 2 -6.13 54.09 92.68
N ARG A 3 -5.30 53.20 92.08
CA ARG A 3 -5.07 53.03 90.71
C ARG A 3 -6.22 52.21 90.10
N SER A 4 -6.81 52.71 89.04
CA SER A 4 -7.73 51.96 88.16
C SER A 4 -6.96 51.19 87.12
N LEU A 5 -7.26 49.93 86.99
CA LEU A 5 -6.71 49.03 85.87
C LEU A 5 -7.66 49.04 84.70
N SER A 6 -7.11 49.39 83.55
CA SER A 6 -7.76 49.42 82.22
C SER A 6 -7.85 47.96 81.65
N ARG A 7 -9.05 47.55 81.29
CA ARG A 7 -9.29 46.29 80.51
C ARG A 7 -9.08 46.61 79.03
N ARG A 8 -8.07 46.02 78.44
CA ARG A 8 -7.91 45.96 77.02
C ARG A 8 -8.70 44.79 76.41
N SER A 9 -9.69 45.10 75.57
CA SER A 9 -10.46 44.13 74.80
C SER A 9 -9.61 43.70 73.57
N VAL A 10 -9.32 42.41 73.46
CA VAL A 10 -8.67 41.81 72.26
C VAL A 10 -9.80 41.41 71.31
N VAL A 11 -9.85 42.07 70.14
CA VAL A 11 -10.73 41.69 69.01
C VAL A 11 -9.96 40.69 68.14
N THR A 12 -10.43 39.44 68.21
CA THR A 12 -9.92 38.38 67.40
C THR A 12 -10.65 38.41 66.03
N SER A 13 -10.00 38.91 64.95
CA SER A 13 -10.54 38.85 63.61
C SER A 13 -10.32 37.44 63.03
N ALA A 14 -11.40 36.70 62.83
CA ALA A 14 -11.38 35.41 62.08
C ALA A 14 -11.31 35.72 60.62
N MET A 15 -10.15 35.42 59.95
CA MET A 15 -10.02 35.39 58.52
C MET A 15 -10.65 34.10 58.00
N ALA A 16 -11.79 34.18 57.32
CA ALA A 16 -12.38 33.09 56.56
C ALA A 16 -11.55 32.89 55.29
N ALA A 17 -10.80 31.78 55.21
CA ALA A 17 -10.10 31.38 54.00
C ALA A 17 -11.12 30.90 52.97
N VAL A 18 -11.37 31.67 51.91
CA VAL A 18 -12.15 31.24 50.75
C VAL A 18 -11.29 30.25 49.98
N ALA A 19 -11.59 28.96 50.05
CA ALA A 19 -11.01 27.92 49.23
C ALA A 19 -11.51 28.10 47.78
N VAL A 20 -10.69 28.67 46.88
CA VAL A 20 -10.92 28.70 45.43
C VAL A 20 -10.73 27.25 44.95
N PRO A 21 -11.75 26.61 44.36
CA PRO A 21 -11.56 25.30 43.77
C PRO A 21 -10.56 25.46 42.62
N ALA A 22 -9.38 24.83 42.74
CA ALA A 22 -8.42 24.72 41.67
C ALA A 22 -9.09 23.90 40.56
N LEU A 23 -9.54 24.56 39.48
CA LEU A 23 -9.88 23.89 38.23
C LEU A 23 -8.63 23.14 37.80
N ARG A 24 -8.62 21.83 38.00
CA ARG A 24 -7.67 20.92 37.34
C ARG A 24 -7.98 21.01 35.85
N VAL A 25 -7.26 21.86 35.13
CA VAL A 25 -7.13 21.74 33.69
C VAL A 25 -6.54 20.34 33.47
N ALA A 26 -7.38 19.40 33.04
CA ALA A 26 -6.91 18.10 32.63
C ALA A 26 -5.85 18.38 31.58
N ALA A 27 -4.59 18.06 31.83
CA ALA A 27 -3.53 18.15 30.86
C ALA A 27 -3.98 17.30 29.66
N ALA A 28 -4.21 17.93 28.51
CA ALA A 28 -4.53 17.22 27.30
C ALA A 28 -3.43 16.18 27.08
N ALA A 29 -3.81 14.90 27.01
CA ALA A 29 -2.86 13.83 26.77
C ALA A 29 -2.12 14.14 25.47
N THR A 30 -0.80 13.97 25.46
CA THR A 30 0.00 14.19 24.26
C THR A 30 -0.52 13.25 23.14
N PRO A 31 -0.87 13.79 21.96
CA PRO A 31 -1.35 12.96 20.86
C PRO A 31 -0.38 11.84 20.53
N MET A 32 -0.90 10.65 20.25
CA MET A 32 -0.06 9.58 19.70
C MET A 32 0.28 9.91 18.24
N LEU A 33 1.56 9.84 17.92
CA LEU A 33 2.05 10.09 16.58
C LEU A 33 1.91 8.83 15.72
N LEU A 34 1.29 8.97 14.54
CA LEU A 34 1.21 7.97 13.50
C LEU A 34 2.00 8.44 12.27
N ARG A 35 3.16 7.82 12.03
CA ARG A 35 3.97 8.04 10.83
C ARG A 35 3.59 7.00 9.79
N CYS A 36 3.16 7.48 8.61
CA CYS A 36 2.83 6.64 7.47
C CYS A 36 3.86 6.86 6.35
N SER A 37 4.46 5.78 5.82
CA SER A 37 5.42 5.85 4.72
C SER A 37 4.86 5.28 3.44
N LEU A 38 4.97 6.03 2.33
CA LEU A 38 4.59 5.63 0.98
C LEU A 38 5.74 5.91 0.02
N GLU A 39 5.98 5.01 -0.95
CA GLU A 39 7.07 5.21 -1.92
C GLU A 39 6.66 6.02 -3.16
N THR A 40 5.35 6.16 -3.43
CA THR A 40 4.82 6.90 -4.56
C THR A 40 4.85 8.41 -4.34
N VAL A 41 4.86 9.17 -5.45
CA VAL A 41 4.87 10.64 -5.42
C VAL A 41 3.52 11.20 -4.92
N PRO A 42 3.47 12.45 -4.41
CA PRO A 42 2.26 13.04 -3.81
C PRO A 42 1.04 13.09 -4.75
N SER A 43 1.25 13.14 -6.07
CA SER A 43 0.19 13.16 -7.08
C SER A 43 -0.40 11.78 -7.40
N HIS A 44 0.25 10.69 -6.96
CA HIS A 44 -0.25 9.33 -7.17
C HIS A 44 -1.58 9.12 -6.42
N ALA A 45 -2.54 8.45 -7.05
CA ALA A 45 -3.88 8.24 -6.49
C ALA A 45 -3.85 7.56 -5.11
N ARG A 46 -2.95 6.58 -4.87
CA ARG A 46 -2.71 5.99 -3.53
C ARG A 46 -2.46 7.06 -2.47
N ASN A 47 -1.56 8.01 -2.76
CA ASN A 47 -1.18 9.06 -1.82
C ASN A 47 -2.36 9.99 -1.51
N ILE A 48 -3.16 10.31 -2.52
CA ILE A 48 -4.37 11.14 -2.37
C ILE A 48 -5.38 10.42 -1.45
N VAL A 49 -5.64 9.15 -1.68
CA VAL A 49 -6.52 8.30 -0.87
C VAL A 49 -6.02 8.20 0.58
N ILE A 50 -4.74 7.88 0.78
CA ILE A 50 -4.18 7.70 2.13
C ILE A 50 -4.13 9.03 2.89
N ARG A 51 -3.85 10.13 2.22
CA ARG A 51 -3.92 11.47 2.83
C ARG A 51 -5.34 11.80 3.29
N HIS A 52 -6.36 11.46 2.51
CA HIS A 52 -7.76 11.59 2.91
C HIS A 52 -8.06 10.72 4.13
N TYR A 53 -7.70 9.43 4.10
CA TYR A 53 -7.89 8.51 5.21
C TYR A 53 -7.26 9.03 6.51
N LEU A 54 -5.98 9.41 6.48
CA LEU A 54 -5.25 9.89 7.65
C LEU A 54 -5.88 11.15 8.25
N ARG A 55 -6.30 12.11 7.40
CA ARG A 55 -7.01 13.32 7.86
C ARG A 55 -8.34 13.00 8.53
N THR A 56 -9.08 12.05 7.97
CA THR A 56 -10.37 11.63 8.52
C THR A 56 -10.20 10.94 9.88
N VAL A 57 -9.21 10.06 10.02
CA VAL A 57 -8.85 9.42 11.30
C VAL A 57 -8.42 10.47 12.33
N GLU A 58 -7.54 11.42 11.95
CA GLU A 58 -7.07 12.48 12.85
C GLU A 58 -8.24 13.34 13.34
N ALA A 59 -9.17 13.71 12.45
CA ALA A 59 -10.35 14.48 12.79
C ALA A 59 -11.30 13.71 13.72
N ALA A 60 -11.58 12.44 13.42
CA ALA A 60 -12.46 11.58 14.22
C ALA A 60 -11.85 11.26 15.60
N ALA A 61 -10.52 11.20 15.72
CA ALA A 61 -9.82 10.91 16.96
C ALA A 61 -9.80 12.08 17.97
N GLY A 62 -10.40 13.25 17.64
CA GLY A 62 -10.58 14.35 18.59
C GLY A 62 -9.29 14.86 19.25
N GLY A 63 -8.16 14.80 18.56
CA GLY A 63 -6.86 15.22 19.06
C GLY A 63 -6.03 14.12 19.75
N ALA A 64 -6.55 12.90 19.87
CA ALA A 64 -5.80 11.78 20.46
C ALA A 64 -4.72 11.22 19.51
N ILE A 65 -4.88 11.40 18.19
CA ILE A 65 -3.95 10.98 17.15
C ILE A 65 -3.44 12.19 16.38
N LYS A 66 -2.15 12.20 16.07
CA LYS A 66 -1.49 13.12 15.13
C LYS A 66 -0.87 12.30 13.99
N THR A 67 -1.22 12.63 12.75
CA THR A 67 -0.73 11.89 11.59
C THR A 67 0.40 12.64 10.87
N GLN A 68 1.38 11.89 10.36
CA GLN A 68 2.44 12.39 9.47
C GLN A 68 2.59 11.44 8.28
N LEU A 69 2.36 11.97 7.07
CA LEU A 69 2.54 11.23 5.83
C LEU A 69 3.89 11.58 5.20
N PHE A 70 4.71 10.55 4.97
CA PHE A 70 5.98 10.64 4.27
C PHE A 70 5.83 9.97 2.90
N GLU A 71 6.06 10.72 1.86
CA GLU A 71 5.81 10.35 0.47
C GLU A 71 7.13 10.18 -0.30
N SER A 72 7.08 9.67 -1.54
CA SER A 72 8.26 9.50 -2.40
C SER A 72 9.39 8.67 -1.79
N GLY A 73 9.07 7.75 -0.88
CA GLY A 73 10.06 6.91 -0.19
C GLY A 73 10.98 7.66 0.77
N GLN A 74 10.60 8.85 1.24
CA GLN A 74 11.42 9.71 2.13
C GLN A 74 11.87 9.00 3.41
N LEU A 75 11.02 8.16 4.00
CA LEU A 75 11.43 7.31 5.13
C LEU A 75 11.85 5.93 4.62
N PHE A 76 10.92 5.20 4.00
CA PHE A 76 11.14 3.84 3.53
C PHE A 76 10.39 3.60 2.21
N PRO A 77 11.07 3.03 1.18
CA PRO A 77 10.38 2.48 0.03
C PRO A 77 9.61 1.20 0.43
N ASP A 78 8.60 0.82 -0.37
CA ASP A 78 7.70 -0.30 -0.06
C ASP A 78 8.43 -1.62 0.29
N LEU A 79 9.54 -1.92 -0.37
CA LEU A 79 10.37 -3.10 -0.07
C LEU A 79 11.01 -3.11 1.34
N GLN A 80 11.02 -1.99 2.04
CA GLN A 80 11.63 -1.84 3.37
C GLN A 80 10.59 -1.62 4.48
N VAL A 81 9.34 -1.25 4.14
CA VAL A 81 8.33 -0.88 5.16
C VAL A 81 7.99 -2.03 6.10
N GLY A 82 8.01 -3.29 5.63
CA GLY A 82 7.78 -4.45 6.49
C GLY A 82 8.77 -4.50 7.65
N LYS A 83 10.06 -4.37 7.35
CA LYS A 83 11.11 -4.31 8.38
C LYS A 83 10.99 -3.08 9.27
N ALA A 84 10.65 -1.92 8.69
CA ALA A 84 10.49 -0.67 9.43
C ALA A 84 9.33 -0.74 10.45
N LEU A 85 8.21 -1.38 10.08
CA LEU A 85 7.08 -1.65 10.99
C LEU A 85 7.49 -2.57 12.14
N MET A 86 8.19 -3.69 11.83
CA MET A 86 8.68 -4.62 12.84
C MET A 86 9.64 -3.97 13.84
N GLN A 87 10.39 -2.96 13.41
CA GLN A 87 11.35 -2.22 14.22
C GLN A 87 10.76 -0.98 14.91
N GLY A 88 9.45 -0.71 14.75
CA GLY A 88 8.79 0.47 15.32
C GLY A 88 9.27 1.81 14.77
N GLN A 89 9.85 1.81 13.56
CA GLN A 89 10.35 3.02 12.91
C GLN A 89 9.22 3.83 12.25
N ILE A 90 8.12 3.16 11.91
CA ILE A 90 6.86 3.74 11.42
C ILE A 90 5.68 3.00 12.04
N GLU A 91 4.53 3.65 12.11
CA GLU A 91 3.30 3.08 12.67
C GLU A 91 2.38 2.51 11.58
N MET A 92 2.43 3.05 10.36
CA MET A 92 1.56 2.65 9.25
C MET A 92 2.30 2.64 7.92
N ALA A 93 1.89 1.73 7.05
CA ALA A 93 2.25 1.72 5.63
C ALA A 93 1.09 1.12 4.81
N VAL A 94 1.13 1.37 3.49
CA VAL A 94 0.16 0.77 2.55
C VAL A 94 0.93 0.25 1.34
N PRO A 95 1.85 -0.75 1.54
CA PRO A 95 2.71 -1.25 0.49
C PRO A 95 1.96 -2.11 -0.52
N GLY A 96 2.54 -2.28 -1.71
CA GLY A 96 2.12 -3.32 -2.63
C GLY A 96 2.38 -4.72 -2.05
N SER A 97 1.47 -5.67 -2.29
CA SER A 97 1.58 -7.04 -1.77
C SER A 97 2.91 -7.70 -2.13
N TRP A 98 3.44 -7.44 -3.32
CA TRP A 98 4.74 -7.94 -3.81
C TRP A 98 5.93 -7.52 -2.95
N SER A 99 5.85 -6.41 -2.22
CA SER A 99 6.94 -5.94 -1.35
C SER A 99 6.99 -6.65 0.00
N LEU A 100 5.93 -7.38 0.36
CA LEU A 100 5.87 -8.17 1.59
C LEU A 100 6.36 -9.61 1.42
N THR A 101 6.61 -10.08 0.19
CA THR A 101 6.89 -11.49 -0.14
C THR A 101 8.14 -12.05 0.50
N GLY A 102 9.10 -11.19 0.87
CA GLY A 102 10.30 -11.59 1.61
C GLY A 102 10.02 -12.11 3.02
N ILE A 103 8.91 -11.65 3.65
CA ILE A 103 8.46 -12.04 4.98
C ILE A 103 7.21 -12.93 4.89
N ILE A 104 6.31 -12.60 3.96
CA ILE A 104 5.04 -13.28 3.71
C ILE A 104 5.04 -13.82 2.27
N PRO A 105 5.62 -14.98 2.00
CA PRO A 105 5.71 -15.53 0.64
C PRO A 105 4.34 -15.67 -0.05
N ASP A 106 3.31 -15.99 0.71
CA ASP A 106 1.94 -16.13 0.21
C ASP A 106 1.37 -14.83 -0.37
N ALA A 107 1.92 -13.65 -0.03
CA ALA A 107 1.53 -12.39 -0.65
C ALA A 107 1.90 -12.29 -2.15
N ASP A 108 2.68 -13.25 -2.68
CA ASP A 108 3.01 -13.36 -4.12
C ASP A 108 1.92 -14.12 -4.93
N PHE A 109 0.82 -14.56 -4.32
CA PHE A 109 -0.22 -15.35 -4.98
C PHE A 109 -0.85 -14.68 -6.21
N PHE A 110 -0.86 -13.33 -6.25
CA PHE A 110 -1.29 -12.55 -7.42
C PHE A 110 -0.48 -12.84 -8.69
N GLN A 111 0.72 -13.39 -8.52
CA GLN A 111 1.60 -13.71 -9.63
C GLN A 111 1.32 -15.10 -10.22
N LEU A 112 0.48 -15.90 -9.58
CA LEU A 112 0.14 -17.23 -10.09
C LEU A 112 -0.58 -17.14 -11.45
N PRO A 113 -0.21 -17.99 -12.42
CA PRO A 113 -0.74 -17.96 -13.79
C PRO A 113 -2.27 -18.00 -13.89
N ILE A 114 -2.93 -18.65 -12.96
CA ILE A 114 -4.40 -18.74 -12.91
C ILE A 114 -5.08 -17.36 -12.80
N LEU A 115 -4.38 -16.34 -12.30
CA LEU A 115 -4.86 -14.95 -12.19
C LEU A 115 -4.41 -14.06 -13.34
N TYR A 116 -3.56 -14.54 -14.26
CA TYR A 116 -3.05 -13.73 -15.36
C TYR A 116 -4.17 -13.25 -16.29
N GLY A 117 -4.24 -11.93 -16.52
CA GLY A 117 -5.24 -11.31 -17.39
C GLY A 117 -6.69 -11.54 -16.92
N ARG A 118 -6.92 -11.70 -15.61
CA ARG A 118 -8.28 -11.80 -15.07
C ARG A 118 -8.87 -10.42 -14.83
N ALA A 119 -10.20 -10.35 -14.94
CA ALA A 119 -10.96 -9.15 -14.67
C ALA A 119 -10.91 -8.75 -13.18
N THR A 120 -11.11 -7.47 -12.90
CA THR A 120 -11.01 -6.88 -11.55
C THR A 120 -11.97 -7.54 -10.54
N ASP A 121 -13.20 -7.89 -10.95
CA ASP A 121 -14.18 -8.57 -10.10
C ASP A 121 -13.71 -9.94 -9.63
N VAL A 122 -12.99 -10.69 -10.48
CA VAL A 122 -12.35 -11.96 -10.12
C VAL A 122 -11.26 -11.73 -9.07
N VAL A 123 -10.44 -10.69 -9.25
CA VAL A 123 -9.38 -10.34 -8.28
C VAL A 123 -9.99 -9.92 -6.95
N HIS A 124 -11.05 -9.10 -6.96
CA HIS A 124 -11.73 -8.69 -5.73
C HIS A 124 -12.32 -9.87 -4.97
N ARG A 125 -12.95 -10.85 -5.65
CA ARG A 125 -13.42 -12.07 -4.97
C ARG A 125 -12.28 -12.80 -4.26
N VAL A 126 -11.14 -12.93 -4.90
CA VAL A 126 -9.97 -13.62 -4.35
C VAL A 126 -9.37 -12.85 -3.17
N VAL A 127 -9.16 -11.53 -3.31
CA VAL A 127 -8.48 -10.74 -2.27
C VAL A 127 -9.37 -10.45 -1.07
N ASP A 128 -10.66 -10.27 -1.28
CA ASP A 128 -11.64 -10.07 -0.21
C ASP A 128 -12.12 -11.42 0.39
N GLY A 129 -11.90 -12.52 -0.33
CA GLY A 129 -12.21 -13.88 0.05
C GLY A 129 -11.15 -14.55 0.93
N TRP A 130 -11.21 -15.89 0.97
CA TRP A 130 -10.35 -16.70 1.84
C TRP A 130 -8.84 -16.54 1.58
N PRO A 131 -8.35 -16.47 0.32
CA PRO A 131 -6.92 -16.29 0.06
C PRO A 131 -6.35 -15.00 0.67
N GLY A 132 -7.04 -13.86 0.47
CA GLY A 132 -6.61 -12.58 1.06
C GLY A 132 -6.65 -12.59 2.59
N GLN A 133 -7.67 -13.24 3.20
CA GLN A 133 -7.76 -13.37 4.65
C GLN A 133 -6.62 -14.23 5.23
N LEU A 134 -6.20 -15.28 4.53
CA LEU A 134 -5.04 -16.10 4.94
C LEU A 134 -3.76 -15.25 4.97
N VAL A 135 -3.53 -14.45 3.93
CA VAL A 135 -2.37 -13.54 3.88
C VAL A 135 -2.45 -12.48 4.97
N ALA A 136 -3.63 -11.90 5.23
CA ALA A 136 -3.82 -10.93 6.30
C ALA A 136 -3.45 -11.49 7.69
N ARG A 137 -3.84 -12.75 7.99
CA ARG A 137 -3.42 -13.43 9.23
C ARG A 137 -1.91 -13.62 9.31
N GLN A 138 -1.28 -14.03 8.21
CA GLN A 138 0.18 -14.18 8.19
C GLN A 138 0.90 -12.85 8.37
N ILE A 139 0.35 -11.73 7.86
CA ILE A 139 0.87 -10.39 8.10
C ILE A 139 0.82 -10.08 9.60
N GLU A 140 -0.28 -10.38 10.27
CA GLU A 140 -0.41 -10.18 11.72
C GLU A 140 0.59 -11.03 12.51
N ASP A 141 0.68 -12.32 12.17
CA ASP A 141 1.50 -13.29 12.90
C ASP A 141 3.00 -13.10 12.69
N LYS A 142 3.45 -12.85 11.45
CA LYS A 142 4.86 -12.87 11.07
C LYS A 142 5.47 -11.48 10.95
N LEU A 143 4.66 -10.48 10.56
CA LEU A 143 5.11 -9.09 10.41
C LEU A 143 4.82 -8.24 11.65
N GLY A 144 3.93 -8.71 12.55
CA GLY A 144 3.50 -7.92 13.69
C GLY A 144 2.75 -6.65 13.25
N ALA A 145 1.94 -6.75 12.21
CA ALA A 145 1.14 -5.64 11.68
C ALA A 145 -0.31 -6.05 11.47
N ARG A 146 -1.25 -5.19 11.88
CA ARG A 146 -2.68 -5.36 11.68
C ARG A 146 -3.08 -4.89 10.29
N VAL A 147 -3.77 -5.72 9.51
CA VAL A 147 -4.47 -5.30 8.29
C VAL A 147 -5.80 -4.65 8.71
N ILE A 148 -5.99 -3.37 8.40
CA ILE A 148 -7.13 -2.58 8.92
C ILE A 148 -8.42 -2.74 8.11
N GLY A 149 -8.39 -3.46 6.98
CA GLY A 149 -9.58 -3.71 6.18
C GLY A 149 -9.25 -4.32 4.81
N ARG A 150 -10.21 -4.29 3.91
CA ARG A 150 -10.02 -4.76 2.52
C ARG A 150 -8.90 -3.98 1.82
N TRP A 151 -8.23 -4.65 0.90
CA TRP A 151 -7.07 -4.08 0.23
C TRP A 151 -7.48 -3.01 -0.78
N LEU A 152 -6.55 -2.09 -1.06
CA LEU A 152 -6.75 -0.97 -1.96
C LEU A 152 -6.17 -1.31 -3.33
N ASP A 153 -6.97 -1.14 -4.37
CA ASP A 153 -6.54 -1.35 -5.76
C ASP A 153 -5.36 -0.45 -6.14
N LEU A 154 -4.40 -1.00 -6.85
CA LEU A 154 -3.53 -0.20 -7.71
C LEU A 154 -4.04 -0.24 -9.14
N GLY A 155 -4.37 -1.42 -9.66
CA GLY A 155 -4.82 -1.65 -11.02
C GLY A 155 -3.93 -2.60 -11.80
N SER A 156 -4.26 -2.78 -13.08
CA SER A 156 -3.56 -3.71 -13.96
C SER A 156 -2.13 -3.28 -14.27
N PHE A 157 -1.21 -4.21 -14.10
CA PHE A 157 0.20 -4.05 -14.47
C PHE A 157 0.42 -4.44 -15.93
N ASN A 158 1.24 -3.65 -16.61
CA ASN A 158 1.54 -3.76 -18.03
C ASN A 158 3.03 -3.60 -18.27
N TRP A 159 3.48 -3.90 -19.51
CA TRP A 159 4.86 -3.76 -19.94
C TRP A 159 5.08 -2.38 -20.54
N TYR A 160 6.16 -1.73 -20.15
CA TYR A 160 6.59 -0.45 -20.73
C TYR A 160 8.04 -0.53 -21.16
N SER A 161 8.38 0.10 -22.28
CA SER A 161 9.76 0.19 -22.75
C SER A 161 10.14 1.60 -23.17
N THR A 162 11.46 1.86 -23.18
CA THR A 162 12.04 3.14 -23.61
C THR A 162 12.12 3.23 -25.14
N SER A 163 12.93 2.40 -25.78
CA SER A 163 13.30 2.54 -27.18
C SER A 163 12.70 1.47 -28.09
N LYS A 164 12.51 0.25 -27.57
CA LYS A 164 12.02 -0.86 -28.39
C LYS A 164 10.49 -0.87 -28.42
N PRO A 165 9.87 -0.79 -29.61
CA PRO A 165 8.43 -0.97 -29.75
C PRO A 165 7.97 -2.32 -29.20
N LEU A 166 6.86 -2.33 -28.49
CA LEU A 166 6.20 -3.53 -27.98
C LEU A 166 4.91 -3.74 -28.76
N ASN A 167 4.93 -4.65 -29.74
CA ASN A 167 3.76 -5.00 -30.57
C ASN A 167 3.23 -6.40 -30.24
N SER A 168 4.05 -7.23 -29.58
CA SER A 168 3.73 -8.60 -29.20
C SER A 168 4.60 -9.05 -28.03
N TYR A 169 4.27 -10.20 -27.43
CA TYR A 169 5.09 -10.82 -26.38
C TYR A 169 6.53 -11.13 -26.84
N ALA A 170 6.73 -11.40 -28.15
CA ALA A 170 8.06 -11.69 -28.68
C ALA A 170 9.04 -10.50 -28.58
N ASP A 171 8.50 -9.28 -28.54
CA ASP A 171 9.30 -8.05 -28.43
C ASP A 171 9.93 -7.87 -27.05
N LEU A 172 9.45 -8.57 -26.04
CA LEU A 172 10.01 -8.55 -24.68
C LEU A 172 11.36 -9.27 -24.59
N LYS A 173 11.65 -10.18 -25.54
CA LYS A 173 12.87 -11.00 -25.52
C LYS A 173 14.12 -10.15 -25.46
N GLY A 174 14.96 -10.45 -24.46
CA GLY A 174 16.27 -9.82 -24.23
C GLY A 174 16.22 -8.45 -23.56
N LEU A 175 15.04 -7.84 -23.35
CA LEU A 175 14.93 -6.57 -22.64
C LEU A 175 15.24 -6.76 -21.15
N LYS A 176 15.98 -5.82 -20.59
CA LYS A 176 16.14 -5.68 -19.14
C LYS A 176 14.91 -4.96 -18.58
N ILE A 177 14.12 -5.67 -17.81
CA ILE A 177 12.83 -5.17 -17.31
C ILE A 177 12.86 -5.01 -15.79
N ARG A 178 12.59 -3.80 -15.33
CA ARG A 178 12.42 -3.52 -13.91
C ARG A 178 11.14 -4.16 -13.40
N ASN A 179 11.26 -4.84 -12.25
CA ASN A 179 10.19 -5.41 -11.45
C ASN A 179 10.05 -4.67 -10.12
N SER A 180 8.83 -4.65 -9.57
CA SER A 180 8.56 -3.99 -8.29
C SER A 180 8.99 -4.82 -7.08
N GLY A 181 9.08 -6.15 -7.21
CA GLY A 181 9.41 -7.11 -6.16
C GLY A 181 8.70 -8.44 -6.38
N GLY A 182 8.97 -9.40 -5.50
CA GLY A 182 8.43 -10.76 -5.58
C GLY A 182 9.16 -11.66 -6.59
N ALA A 183 9.19 -12.96 -6.28
CA ALA A 183 9.78 -13.96 -7.18
C ALA A 183 8.90 -14.18 -8.43
N GLY A 184 7.58 -14.03 -8.29
CA GLY A 184 6.64 -14.25 -9.37
C GLY A 184 6.76 -13.23 -10.50
N GLN A 185 6.98 -11.94 -10.21
CA GLN A 185 7.24 -10.95 -11.25
C GLN A 185 8.54 -11.25 -12.00
N ALA A 186 9.60 -11.62 -11.28
CA ALA A 186 10.87 -11.98 -11.89
C ALA A 186 10.74 -13.23 -12.77
N TRP A 187 10.06 -14.27 -12.31
CA TRP A 187 9.79 -15.46 -13.07
C TRP A 187 9.01 -15.14 -14.36
N ARG A 188 7.93 -14.37 -14.27
CA ARG A 188 7.12 -14.00 -15.44
C ARG A 188 7.96 -13.23 -16.47
N THR A 189 8.79 -12.30 -16.01
CA THR A 189 9.73 -11.58 -16.87
C THR A 189 10.64 -12.55 -17.62
N GLN A 190 11.22 -13.54 -16.94
CA GLN A 190 12.05 -14.58 -17.54
C GLN A 190 11.26 -15.48 -18.49
N PHE A 191 10.02 -15.85 -18.13
CA PHE A 191 9.14 -16.64 -18.99
C PHE A 191 8.86 -15.96 -20.34
N MET A 192 8.79 -14.62 -20.34
CA MET A 192 8.68 -13.81 -21.58
C MET A 192 10.02 -13.63 -22.31
N GLY A 193 11.10 -14.23 -21.83
CA GLY A 193 12.44 -14.13 -22.40
C GLY A 193 13.18 -12.82 -22.11
N ALA A 194 12.66 -12.01 -21.19
CA ALA A 194 13.29 -10.79 -20.70
C ALA A 194 14.15 -11.04 -19.45
N VAL A 195 14.96 -10.06 -19.07
CA VAL A 195 15.88 -10.13 -17.92
C VAL A 195 15.31 -9.27 -16.77
N PRO A 196 14.94 -9.88 -15.64
CA PRO A 196 14.36 -9.13 -14.51
C PRO A 196 15.41 -8.35 -13.75
N ASN A 197 15.00 -7.17 -13.26
CA ASN A 197 15.77 -6.33 -12.34
C ASN A 197 14.83 -5.77 -11.27
N THR A 198 15.12 -6.02 -9.99
CA THR A 198 14.30 -5.49 -8.89
C THR A 198 14.87 -4.16 -8.42
N THR A 199 14.09 -3.08 -8.58
CA THR A 199 14.49 -1.72 -8.18
C THR A 199 13.31 -1.03 -7.48
N PRO A 200 13.51 -0.42 -6.28
CA PRO A 200 12.48 0.39 -5.62
C PRO A 200 12.02 1.55 -6.49
N LEU A 201 10.73 1.89 -6.41
CA LEU A 201 10.12 2.90 -7.30
C LEU A 201 10.83 4.27 -7.27
N PRO A 202 11.28 4.81 -6.12
CA PRO A 202 11.97 6.10 -6.10
C PRO A 202 13.25 6.17 -6.94
N ASN A 203 13.86 5.02 -7.22
CA ASN A 203 15.11 4.95 -8.00
C ASN A 203 14.87 4.70 -9.51
N VAL A 204 13.62 4.48 -9.93
CA VAL A 204 13.29 4.03 -11.29
C VAL A 204 13.60 5.10 -12.33
N ALA A 205 13.23 6.36 -12.09
CA ALA A 205 13.44 7.46 -13.04
C ALA A 205 14.93 7.62 -13.40
N LEU A 206 15.80 7.63 -12.39
CA LEU A 206 17.25 7.75 -12.57
C LEU A 206 17.81 6.53 -13.32
N ALA A 207 17.41 5.33 -12.90
CA ALA A 207 17.90 4.09 -13.50
C ALA A 207 17.47 3.92 -14.97
N LEU A 208 16.25 4.36 -15.32
CA LEU A 208 15.79 4.44 -16.74
C LEU A 208 16.67 5.40 -17.53
N SER A 209 16.89 6.61 -17.03
CA SER A 209 17.71 7.63 -17.71
C SER A 209 19.17 7.19 -17.90
N GLN A 210 19.68 6.34 -17.00
CA GLN A 210 21.02 5.76 -17.08
C GLN A 210 21.08 4.47 -17.94
N GLY A 211 19.95 3.98 -18.47
CA GLY A 211 19.92 2.73 -19.25
C GLY A 211 20.20 1.47 -18.43
N THR A 212 19.98 1.50 -17.11
CA THR A 212 20.16 0.33 -16.24
C THR A 212 19.20 -0.80 -16.64
N PHE A 213 18.00 -0.43 -17.09
CA PHE A 213 17.02 -1.32 -17.70
C PHE A 213 16.33 -0.63 -18.90
N ASP A 214 15.78 -1.45 -19.79
CA ASP A 214 15.17 -1.02 -21.06
C ASP A 214 13.68 -0.72 -20.90
N GLY A 215 13.08 -1.12 -19.77
CA GLY A 215 11.67 -0.96 -19.52
C GLY A 215 11.28 -1.41 -18.10
N LEU A 216 9.99 -1.41 -17.82
CA LEU A 216 9.48 -1.78 -16.51
C LEU A 216 8.08 -2.41 -16.59
N ILE A 217 7.73 -3.16 -15.57
CA ILE A 217 6.36 -3.60 -15.29
C ILE A 217 5.76 -2.63 -14.28
N THR A 218 4.63 -1.99 -14.60
CA THR A 218 3.90 -1.09 -13.72
C THR A 218 2.50 -0.79 -14.28
N THR A 219 1.81 0.21 -13.72
CA THR A 219 0.47 0.66 -14.17
C THR A 219 0.52 2.00 -14.89
N ASN A 220 -0.52 2.33 -15.64
CA ASN A 220 -0.67 3.65 -16.28
C ASN A 220 -0.62 4.79 -15.26
N GLU A 221 -1.25 4.63 -14.10
CA GLU A 221 -1.24 5.64 -13.04
C GLU A 221 0.19 5.93 -12.55
N THR A 222 0.99 4.90 -12.34
CA THR A 222 2.39 5.08 -11.94
C THR A 222 3.21 5.76 -13.03
N ILE A 223 3.01 5.40 -14.31
CA ILE A 223 3.68 6.08 -15.43
C ILE A 223 3.31 7.56 -15.48
N ALA A 224 2.02 7.87 -15.31
CA ALA A 224 1.52 9.24 -15.41
C ALA A 224 1.95 10.10 -14.21
N SER A 225 1.77 9.61 -12.98
CA SER A 225 2.09 10.37 -11.77
C SER A 225 3.59 10.62 -11.61
N ALA A 226 4.44 9.64 -11.97
CA ALA A 226 5.90 9.75 -11.96
C ALA A 226 6.47 10.36 -13.25
N GLN A 227 5.64 10.66 -14.26
CA GLN A 227 6.04 11.26 -15.54
C GLN A 227 7.18 10.49 -16.25
N PHE A 228 7.12 9.14 -16.26
CA PHE A 228 8.22 8.33 -16.78
C PHE A 228 8.50 8.50 -18.28
N TRP A 229 7.66 9.21 -19.04
CA TRP A 229 8.01 9.71 -20.38
C TRP A 229 9.23 10.65 -20.37
N GLU A 230 9.45 11.41 -19.29
CA GLU A 230 10.65 12.26 -19.13
C GLU A 230 11.92 11.41 -18.94
N SER A 231 11.76 10.19 -18.39
CA SER A 231 12.86 9.22 -18.25
C SER A 231 12.99 8.25 -19.44
N GLY A 232 12.29 8.53 -20.55
CA GLY A 232 12.46 7.82 -21.82
C GLY A 232 11.40 6.78 -22.16
N ILE A 233 10.39 6.52 -21.34
CA ILE A 233 9.32 5.57 -21.70
C ILE A 233 8.54 6.08 -22.91
N ARG A 234 8.39 5.22 -23.94
CA ARG A 234 7.76 5.54 -25.23
C ARG A 234 6.73 4.50 -25.69
N HIS A 235 6.79 3.28 -25.17
CA HIS A 235 5.93 2.17 -25.61
C HIS A 235 5.32 1.46 -24.42
N ALA A 236 4.09 0.99 -24.60
CA ALA A 236 3.38 0.15 -23.65
C ALA A 236 2.71 -1.02 -24.38
N PHE A 237 2.70 -2.19 -23.73
CA PHE A 237 1.95 -3.37 -24.12
C PHE A 237 1.05 -3.75 -22.95
N GLU A 238 -0.26 -3.50 -23.14
CA GLU A 238 -1.27 -3.60 -22.09
C GLU A 238 -1.93 -4.98 -22.13
N ASP A 239 -1.29 -5.94 -21.48
CA ASP A 239 -1.76 -7.33 -21.36
C ASP A 239 -2.44 -7.64 -20.02
N ASP A 240 -2.61 -6.61 -19.17
CA ASP A 240 -3.23 -6.70 -17.86
C ASP A 240 -2.73 -7.92 -17.05
N GLN A 241 -1.40 -8.11 -17.06
CA GLN A 241 -0.74 -9.34 -16.62
C GLN A 241 -1.06 -9.76 -15.18
N PHE A 242 -1.26 -8.82 -14.29
CA PHE A 242 -1.82 -9.04 -12.96
C PHE A 242 -2.40 -7.73 -12.42
N PHE A 243 -3.34 -7.85 -11.52
CA PHE A 243 -3.93 -6.72 -10.83
C PHE A 243 -3.18 -6.48 -9.52
N GLY A 244 -2.62 -5.29 -9.35
CA GLY A 244 -1.85 -4.94 -8.17
C GLY A 244 -2.74 -4.44 -7.04
N GLU A 245 -2.41 -4.88 -5.82
CA GLU A 245 -3.12 -4.52 -4.61
C GLU A 245 -2.17 -3.94 -3.56
N TYR A 246 -2.63 -2.92 -2.87
CA TYR A 246 -1.98 -2.31 -1.71
C TYR A 246 -2.60 -2.79 -0.42
N VAL A 247 -1.78 -3.16 0.55
CA VAL A 247 -2.21 -3.72 1.83
C VAL A 247 -2.14 -2.65 2.93
N PRO A 248 -3.28 -2.19 3.50
CA PRO A 248 -3.28 -1.18 4.56
C PRO A 248 -2.90 -1.83 5.89
N ILE A 249 -1.69 -1.56 6.38
CA ILE A 249 -1.13 -2.20 7.58
C ILE A 249 -0.70 -1.18 8.63
N VAL A 250 -0.99 -1.50 9.89
CA VAL A 250 -0.61 -0.73 11.09
C VAL A 250 0.19 -1.62 12.02
N SER A 251 1.30 -1.13 12.57
CA SER A 251 2.12 -1.85 13.55
C SER A 251 1.26 -2.34 14.72
N LEU A 252 1.38 -3.62 15.12
CA LEU A 252 0.67 -4.16 16.28
C LEU A 252 1.06 -3.48 17.59
N ASP A 253 2.31 -3.01 17.71
CA ASP A 253 2.75 -2.27 18.91
C ASP A 253 2.04 -0.92 19.02
N PHE A 254 1.83 -0.22 17.90
CA PHE A 254 1.00 0.98 17.89
C PHE A 254 -0.47 0.63 18.12
N TRP A 255 -1.01 -0.37 17.41
CA TRP A 255 -2.40 -0.81 17.51
C TRP A 255 -2.83 -1.15 18.93
N ARG A 256 -2.02 -1.90 19.68
CA ARG A 256 -2.28 -2.31 21.06
C ARG A 256 -2.31 -1.15 22.05
N ARG A 257 -1.69 -0.02 21.73
CA ARG A 257 -1.72 1.21 22.54
C ARG A 257 -2.98 2.05 22.31
N LEU A 258 -3.71 1.80 21.22
CA LEU A 258 -4.97 2.47 20.92
C LEU A 258 -6.06 1.95 21.87
N SER A 259 -6.94 2.86 22.35
CA SER A 259 -8.19 2.44 22.97
C SER A 259 -9.08 1.70 21.97
N ALA A 260 -10.04 0.91 22.45
CA ALA A 260 -10.99 0.21 21.59
C ALA A 260 -11.75 1.18 20.67
N GLU A 261 -12.09 2.37 21.15
CA GLU A 261 -12.74 3.43 20.38
C GLU A 261 -11.84 3.93 19.24
N LEU A 262 -10.56 4.17 19.51
CA LEU A 262 -9.61 4.57 18.47
C LEU A 262 -9.38 3.46 17.45
N GLN A 263 -9.26 2.20 17.88
CA GLN A 263 -9.18 1.06 16.96
C GLN A 263 -10.41 0.97 16.04
N GLN A 264 -11.59 1.23 16.60
CA GLN A 264 -12.84 1.27 15.85
C GLN A 264 -12.83 2.40 14.82
N ILE A 265 -12.39 3.61 15.16
CA ILE A 265 -12.25 4.74 14.22
C ILE A 265 -11.36 4.34 13.03
N PHE A 266 -10.19 3.71 13.26
CA PHE A 266 -9.31 3.29 12.19
C PHE A 266 -9.99 2.33 11.20
N THR A 267 -10.71 1.33 11.73
CA THR A 267 -11.37 0.31 10.91
C THR A 267 -12.62 0.84 10.22
N GLU A 268 -13.46 1.61 10.91
CA GLU A 268 -14.69 2.18 10.34
C GLU A 268 -14.39 3.20 9.24
N VAL A 269 -13.47 4.15 9.49
CA VAL A 269 -13.08 5.11 8.45
C VAL A 269 -12.57 4.41 7.20
N TRP A 270 -11.81 3.31 7.34
CA TRP A 270 -11.38 2.54 6.18
C TRP A 270 -12.54 1.80 5.51
N HIS A 271 -13.35 1.09 6.29
CA HIS A 271 -14.49 0.30 5.81
C HIS A 271 -15.51 1.15 5.04
N ASP A 272 -15.87 2.30 5.59
CA ASP A 272 -16.89 3.18 5.00
C ASP A 272 -16.44 3.84 3.70
N ASN A 273 -15.13 3.91 3.47
CA ASN A 273 -14.57 4.59 2.30
C ASN A 273 -13.93 3.66 1.27
N ILE A 274 -13.73 2.36 1.54
CA ILE A 274 -12.92 1.50 0.65
C ILE A 274 -13.49 1.40 -0.78
N GLU A 275 -14.82 1.36 -0.95
CA GLU A 275 -15.42 1.32 -2.28
C GLU A 275 -15.16 2.61 -3.05
N ASN A 276 -15.26 3.77 -2.39
CA ASN A 276 -14.94 5.06 -2.98
C ASN A 276 -13.44 5.18 -3.30
N TYR A 277 -12.58 4.58 -2.47
CA TYR A 277 -11.15 4.55 -2.70
C TYR A 277 -10.81 3.68 -3.92
N ARG A 278 -11.38 2.47 -4.03
CA ARG A 278 -11.23 1.60 -5.21
C ARG A 278 -11.76 2.28 -6.48
N ALA A 279 -12.94 2.90 -6.43
CA ALA A 279 -13.48 3.66 -7.55
C ALA A 279 -12.57 4.84 -7.96
N SER A 280 -11.98 5.53 -6.99
CA SER A 280 -11.03 6.63 -7.23
C SER A 280 -9.75 6.13 -7.90
N MET A 281 -9.23 4.96 -7.50
CA MET A 281 -8.07 4.32 -8.12
C MET A 281 -8.37 3.89 -9.56
N ALA A 282 -9.52 3.26 -9.82
CA ALA A 282 -9.96 2.88 -11.17
C ALA A 282 -10.11 4.10 -12.10
N ALA A 283 -10.73 5.18 -11.60
CA ALA A 283 -10.85 6.44 -12.34
C ALA A 283 -9.48 7.08 -12.61
N ALA A 284 -8.53 6.97 -11.68
CA ALA A 284 -7.16 7.45 -11.88
C ALA A 284 -6.44 6.66 -12.97
N GLN A 285 -6.57 5.33 -13.02
CA GLN A 285 -6.01 4.50 -14.10
C GLN A 285 -6.56 4.89 -15.47
N SER A 286 -7.88 5.10 -15.59
CA SER A 286 -8.51 5.52 -16.84
C SER A 286 -8.01 6.89 -17.32
N ARG A 287 -7.92 7.88 -16.41
CA ARG A 287 -7.36 9.20 -16.72
C ARG A 287 -5.88 9.11 -17.11
N ALA A 288 -5.11 8.32 -16.35
CA ALA A 288 -3.69 8.13 -16.58
C ALA A 288 -3.41 7.52 -17.97
N ARG A 289 -4.23 6.54 -18.40
CA ARG A 289 -4.12 5.97 -19.74
C ARG A 289 -4.24 7.03 -20.84
N SER A 290 -5.22 7.92 -20.72
CA SER A 290 -5.39 9.05 -21.66
C SER A 290 -4.21 10.02 -21.63
N ILE A 291 -3.68 10.32 -20.41
CA ILE A 291 -2.47 11.17 -20.25
C ILE A 291 -1.27 10.52 -20.93
N VAL A 292 -1.01 9.25 -20.67
CA VAL A 292 0.10 8.47 -21.22
C VAL A 292 0.08 8.53 -22.77
N GLN A 293 -1.09 8.32 -23.38
CA GLN A 293 -1.26 8.45 -24.83
C GLN A 293 -0.99 9.89 -25.32
N SER A 294 -1.50 10.91 -24.63
CA SER A 294 -1.31 12.31 -25.01
C SER A 294 0.15 12.76 -24.90
N ARG A 295 0.97 12.06 -24.11
CA ARG A 295 2.42 12.27 -23.96
C ARG A 295 3.23 11.49 -25.01
N GLY A 296 2.59 10.88 -26.00
CA GLY A 296 3.23 10.20 -27.12
C GLY A 296 3.70 8.78 -26.81
N ILE A 297 3.27 8.17 -25.70
CA ILE A 297 3.53 6.75 -25.45
C ILE A 297 2.57 5.94 -26.32
N ARG A 298 3.13 5.08 -27.17
CA ARG A 298 2.38 4.19 -28.03
C ARG A 298 1.87 3.00 -27.22
N LEU A 299 0.56 2.85 -27.14
CA LEU A 299 -0.11 1.74 -26.47
C LEU A 299 -0.50 0.66 -27.50
N VAL A 300 -0.19 -0.58 -27.18
CA VAL A 300 -0.65 -1.77 -27.90
C VAL A 300 -1.38 -2.67 -26.91
N VAL A 301 -2.57 -3.11 -27.27
CA VAL A 301 -3.39 -4.05 -26.49
C VAL A 301 -3.40 -5.37 -27.25
N PRO A 302 -2.94 -6.48 -26.65
CA PRO A 302 -3.05 -7.80 -27.27
C PRO A 302 -4.52 -8.23 -27.39
N SER A 303 -4.80 -9.18 -28.27
CA SER A 303 -6.14 -9.78 -28.32
C SER A 303 -6.43 -10.58 -27.04
N THR A 304 -7.71 -10.76 -26.73
CA THR A 304 -8.15 -11.59 -25.59
C THR A 304 -7.64 -13.03 -25.74
N GLU A 305 -7.59 -13.51 -26.98
CA GLU A 305 -7.09 -14.84 -27.37
C GLU A 305 -5.59 -14.97 -27.08
N ASP A 306 -4.79 -13.93 -27.39
CA ASP A 306 -3.34 -13.93 -27.12
C ASP A 306 -3.06 -13.95 -25.62
N VAL A 307 -3.83 -13.16 -24.82
CA VAL A 307 -3.73 -13.15 -23.35
C VAL A 307 -4.12 -14.51 -22.77
N ALA A 308 -5.22 -15.11 -23.27
CA ALA A 308 -5.67 -16.43 -22.84
C ALA A 308 -4.65 -17.53 -23.18
N ALA A 309 -4.12 -17.53 -24.39
CA ALA A 309 -3.07 -18.47 -24.84
C ALA A 309 -1.79 -18.31 -23.98
N LYS A 310 -1.44 -17.07 -23.62
CA LYS A 310 -0.29 -16.81 -22.75
C LYS A 310 -0.52 -17.33 -21.34
N ARG A 311 -1.72 -17.14 -20.78
CA ARG A 311 -2.11 -17.71 -19.49
C ARG A 311 -2.01 -19.24 -19.50
N GLU A 312 -2.58 -19.88 -20.52
CA GLU A 312 -2.55 -21.34 -20.66
C GLU A 312 -1.11 -21.89 -20.71
N ALA A 313 -0.24 -21.24 -21.48
CA ALA A 313 1.17 -21.62 -21.54
C ALA A 313 1.87 -21.49 -20.16
N MET A 314 1.50 -20.51 -19.35
CA MET A 314 2.05 -20.34 -18.00
C MET A 314 1.44 -21.29 -16.97
N LEU A 315 0.17 -21.73 -17.14
CA LEU A 315 -0.49 -22.64 -16.20
C LEU A 315 0.26 -23.97 -16.07
N ALA A 316 0.91 -24.47 -17.12
CA ALA A 316 1.77 -25.65 -17.05
C ALA A 316 2.94 -25.50 -16.05
N HIS A 317 3.29 -24.27 -15.67
CA HIS A 317 4.37 -23.93 -14.74
C HIS A 317 3.87 -23.45 -13.38
N GLN A 318 2.56 -23.47 -13.12
CA GLN A 318 1.99 -22.88 -11.89
C GLN A 318 2.56 -23.50 -10.61
N GLN A 319 2.69 -24.84 -10.55
CA GLN A 319 3.27 -25.52 -9.39
C GLN A 319 4.75 -25.16 -9.19
N HIS A 320 5.51 -25.06 -10.28
CA HIS A 320 6.90 -24.61 -10.24
C HIS A 320 7.00 -23.20 -9.68
N LEU A 321 6.16 -22.27 -10.17
CA LEU A 321 6.14 -20.90 -9.67
C LEU A 321 5.72 -20.82 -8.21
N ALA A 322 4.68 -21.56 -7.80
CA ALA A 322 4.26 -21.59 -6.40
C ALA A 322 5.40 -22.05 -5.48
N SER A 323 6.15 -23.10 -5.89
CA SER A 323 7.33 -23.57 -5.17
C SER A 323 8.46 -22.52 -5.13
N LEU A 324 8.79 -21.91 -6.27
CA LEU A 324 9.82 -20.89 -6.39
C LEU A 324 9.52 -19.67 -5.50
N SER A 325 8.27 -19.20 -5.51
CA SER A 325 7.78 -18.09 -4.68
C SER A 325 7.50 -18.53 -3.24
N ARG A 326 7.64 -19.81 -2.90
CA ARG A 326 7.32 -20.40 -1.57
C ARG A 326 5.88 -20.14 -1.14
N ILE A 327 4.96 -20.07 -2.11
CA ILE A 327 3.52 -19.95 -1.86
C ILE A 327 3.03 -21.27 -1.27
N SER A 328 2.30 -21.23 -0.17
CA SER A 328 1.80 -22.42 0.53
C SER A 328 0.75 -23.15 -0.31
N PRO A 329 0.69 -24.50 -0.21
CA PRO A 329 -0.38 -25.27 -0.85
C PRO A 329 -1.78 -24.85 -0.40
N GLN A 330 -1.90 -24.32 0.83
CA GLN A 330 -3.16 -23.82 1.37
C GLN A 330 -3.67 -22.62 0.56
N ILE A 331 -2.81 -21.67 0.20
CA ILE A 331 -3.19 -20.53 -0.65
C ILE A 331 -3.56 -21.00 -2.05
N VAL A 332 -2.79 -21.91 -2.65
CA VAL A 332 -3.09 -22.44 -3.99
C VAL A 332 -4.46 -23.11 -4.02
N SER A 333 -4.77 -23.94 -3.00
CA SER A 333 -6.07 -24.60 -2.89
C SER A 333 -7.21 -23.61 -2.64
N ALA A 334 -7.00 -22.61 -1.77
CA ALA A 334 -7.98 -21.58 -1.49
C ALA A 334 -8.29 -20.74 -2.74
N LEU A 335 -7.27 -20.41 -3.53
CA LEU A 335 -7.41 -19.68 -4.78
C LEU A 335 -8.21 -20.49 -5.82
N SER A 336 -7.91 -21.78 -5.99
CA SER A 336 -8.66 -22.65 -6.91
C SER A 336 -10.12 -22.73 -6.50
N ALA A 337 -10.41 -22.97 -5.21
CA ALA A 337 -11.79 -23.04 -4.70
C ALA A 337 -12.57 -21.73 -4.92
N GLU A 338 -11.94 -20.55 -4.73
CA GLU A 338 -12.57 -19.26 -4.94
C GLU A 338 -12.90 -19.01 -6.42
N LEU A 339 -12.03 -19.49 -7.34
CA LEU A 339 -12.23 -19.33 -8.78
C LEU A 339 -13.25 -20.33 -9.36
N ASP A 340 -13.40 -21.51 -8.75
CA ASP A 340 -14.37 -22.53 -9.16
C ASP A 340 -15.80 -22.21 -8.67
N ALA A 341 -15.94 -21.39 -7.61
CA ALA A 341 -17.21 -21.01 -7.02
C ALA A 341 -17.94 -19.86 -7.76
N GLY A 342 -17.29 -19.18 -8.70
CA GLY A 342 -17.81 -18.03 -9.45
C GLY A 342 -17.75 -18.21 -10.94
#